data_501a804f1e8969d5caa509b18443530c
#
_entry.id   501a804f1e8969d5caa509b18443530c
#
_cell.length_a   1.000
_cell.length_b   1.000
_cell.length_c   1.000
_cell.angle_alpha   90.00
_cell.angle_beta   90.00
_cell.angle_gamma   90.00
#
_symmetry.space_group_name_H-M   'P 1'
#
loop_
_entity.id
_entity.type
_entity.pdbx_description
1 polymer ?
#
loop_
_entity_poly.entity_id
_entity_poly.type
_entity_poly.pdbx_seq_one_letter_code
_entity_poly.pdbx_strand_id
1 'polypeptide(L)'
;MVTLFLRQGETGKQVLLSFPATTPAEKEDVASTLDSLKSMSKTVTIQGAASEVMNLGLHLSGVDLAAEGEVERINQLAERLEHMSEVDCDKFAGMLDANSISGTKNILQLTERLDDYVILPGCSSAQSIGKYLMDCGVAPTLKQLCNAVDYETVGQLFLDAHSGAACSRGFVVRKEGLPQELLDDLRAQMQRDEMTL
;
A
#
# COMPACT_ATOMS: atom_id res chain seq x y z
N MET A 1 -7.49 7.22 9.95
CA MET A 1 -6.97 7.00 11.35
C MET A 1 -6.08 5.74 11.39
N VAL A 2 -4.94 5.78 12.11
CA VAL A 2 -4.03 4.64 12.32
C VAL A 2 -3.92 4.36 13.81
N THR A 3 -4.26 3.14 14.24
CA THR A 3 -4.10 2.72 15.64
C THR A 3 -2.97 1.70 15.72
N LEU A 4 -1.89 2.06 16.42
CA LEU A 4 -0.73 1.21 16.61
C LEU A 4 -0.92 0.28 17.80
N PHE A 5 -0.53 -0.97 17.63
CA PHE A 5 -0.38 -1.96 18.69
C PHE A 5 1.08 -2.00 19.12
N LEU A 6 1.38 -1.48 20.31
CA LEU A 6 2.73 -1.39 20.83
C LEU A 6 2.98 -2.49 21.85
N ARG A 7 4.22 -2.99 21.88
CA ARG A 7 4.68 -3.91 22.91
C ARG A 7 5.85 -3.30 23.68
N GLN A 8 5.72 -3.34 24.98
CA GLN A 8 6.77 -2.91 25.88
C GLN A 8 7.75 -4.05 26.16
N GLY A 9 8.95 -4.01 25.57
CA GLY A 9 10.02 -4.95 25.80
C GLY A 9 9.55 -6.42 25.79
N GLU A 10 10.20 -7.25 26.61
CA GLU A 10 9.84 -8.68 26.76
C GLU A 10 8.63 -8.92 27.67
N THR A 11 8.24 -7.96 28.50
CA THR A 11 7.18 -8.11 29.52
C THR A 11 5.78 -8.23 28.98
N GLY A 12 5.59 -7.92 27.70
CA GLY A 12 4.35 -8.21 26.98
C GLY A 12 3.17 -7.29 27.25
N LYS A 13 3.31 -6.18 27.98
CA LYS A 13 2.23 -5.20 28.12
C LYS A 13 1.97 -4.58 26.75
N GLN A 14 0.73 -4.70 26.28
CA GLN A 14 0.26 -4.06 25.05
C GLN A 14 -0.35 -2.70 25.37
N VAL A 15 -0.04 -1.72 24.53
CA VAL A 15 -0.58 -0.37 24.61
C VAL A 15 -1.05 0.02 23.21
N LEU A 16 -2.15 0.74 23.14
CA LEU A 16 -2.70 1.28 21.89
C LEU A 16 -2.40 2.78 21.84
N LEU A 17 -1.92 3.24 20.69
CA LEU A 17 -1.81 4.66 20.37
C LEU A 17 -2.47 4.92 19.03
N SER A 18 -3.30 5.96 18.98
CA SER A 18 -4.01 6.36 17.76
C SER A 18 -3.40 7.64 17.17
N PHE A 19 -3.31 7.67 15.84
CA PHE A 19 -2.78 8.77 15.05
C PHE A 19 -3.76 9.12 13.90
N PRO A 20 -3.77 10.38 13.42
CA PRO A 20 -2.89 11.46 13.84
C PRO A 20 -3.30 12.03 15.21
N ALA A 21 -2.30 12.52 15.96
CA ALA A 21 -2.48 13.36 17.13
C ALA A 21 -2.43 14.83 16.65
N THR A 22 -3.58 15.45 16.47
CA THR A 22 -3.70 16.80 15.87
C THR A 22 -3.79 17.90 16.93
N THR A 23 -4.47 17.62 18.03
CA THR A 23 -4.66 18.58 19.11
C THR A 23 -3.49 18.54 20.11
N PRO A 24 -3.25 19.66 20.86
CA PRO A 24 -2.25 19.67 21.93
C PRO A 24 -2.48 18.58 22.98
N ALA A 25 -3.74 18.30 23.33
CA ALA A 25 -4.08 17.26 24.32
C ALA A 25 -3.72 15.85 23.82
N GLU A 26 -4.02 15.53 22.56
CA GLU A 26 -3.65 14.25 21.94
C GLU A 26 -2.12 14.06 21.87
N LYS A 27 -1.39 15.13 21.52
CA LYS A 27 0.08 15.12 21.48
C LYS A 27 0.67 14.89 22.87
N GLU A 28 0.10 15.52 23.90
CA GLU A 28 0.51 15.34 25.29
C GLU A 28 0.23 13.91 25.77
N ASP A 29 -0.94 13.34 25.41
CA ASP A 29 -1.30 11.96 25.75
C ASP A 29 -0.33 10.95 25.10
N VAL A 30 -0.03 11.12 23.81
CA VAL A 30 0.97 10.31 23.09
C VAL A 30 2.34 10.42 23.78
N ALA A 31 2.79 11.64 24.10
CA ALA A 31 4.08 11.87 24.72
C ALA A 31 4.16 11.24 26.12
N SER A 32 3.15 11.43 26.96
CA SER A 32 3.09 10.89 28.32
C SER A 32 3.05 9.35 28.31
N THR A 33 2.32 8.77 27.37
CA THR A 33 2.24 7.32 27.19
C THR A 33 3.60 6.77 26.78
N LEU A 34 4.27 7.40 25.82
CA LEU A 34 5.61 6.98 25.37
C LEU A 34 6.66 7.14 26.48
N ASP A 35 6.63 8.22 27.25
CA ASP A 35 7.55 8.42 28.38
C ASP A 35 7.35 7.35 29.46
N SER A 36 6.09 6.99 29.72
CA SER A 36 5.78 5.87 30.60
C SER A 36 6.36 4.55 30.08
N LEU A 37 6.22 4.27 28.78
CA LEU A 37 6.77 3.06 28.16
C LEU A 37 8.32 3.08 28.16
N LYS A 38 8.95 4.20 27.83
CA LYS A 38 10.41 4.39 27.82
C LYS A 38 11.02 4.25 29.21
N SER A 39 10.31 4.68 30.27
CA SER A 39 10.79 4.51 31.64
C SER A 39 11.00 3.05 32.06
N MET A 40 10.28 2.13 31.41
CA MET A 40 10.30 0.70 31.72
C MET A 40 11.09 -0.13 30.68
N SER A 41 11.30 0.38 29.45
CA SER A 41 12.04 -0.30 28.38
C SER A 41 12.72 0.71 27.46
N LYS A 42 13.94 0.39 27.01
CA LYS A 42 14.68 1.23 26.05
C LYS A 42 14.03 1.26 24.65
N THR A 43 13.24 0.27 24.31
CA THR A 43 12.59 0.12 23.00
C THR A 43 11.08 0.00 23.16
N VAL A 44 10.34 0.65 22.28
CA VAL A 44 8.87 0.58 22.18
C VAL A 44 8.51 0.14 20.77
N THR A 45 8.33 -1.17 20.59
CA THR A 45 8.22 -1.77 19.26
C THR A 45 6.76 -1.83 18.80
N ILE A 46 6.52 -1.42 17.56
CA ILE A 46 5.25 -1.62 16.86
C ILE A 46 5.10 -3.11 16.54
N GLN A 47 4.00 -3.72 17.00
CA GLN A 47 3.65 -5.11 16.69
C GLN A 47 2.70 -5.23 15.50
N GLY A 48 1.96 -4.17 15.23
CA GLY A 48 1.02 -4.07 14.15
C GLY A 48 0.26 -2.75 14.19
N ALA A 49 -0.59 -2.54 13.19
CA ALA A 49 -1.47 -1.38 13.14
C ALA A 49 -2.84 -1.77 12.57
N ALA A 50 -3.88 -1.09 13.03
CA ALA A 50 -5.18 -1.08 12.39
C ALA A 50 -5.34 0.22 11.61
N SER A 51 -5.68 0.13 10.33
CA SER A 51 -5.90 1.26 9.41
C SER A 51 -6.79 0.84 8.24
N GLU A 52 -7.23 1.79 7.44
CA GLU A 52 -7.93 1.55 6.18
C GLU A 52 -7.02 0.95 5.12
N VAL A 53 -5.70 1.16 5.23
CA VAL A 53 -4.72 0.56 4.33
C VAL A 53 -4.44 -0.87 4.79
N MET A 54 -4.81 -1.83 3.94
CA MET A 54 -4.57 -3.25 4.21
C MET A 54 -3.07 -3.52 4.37
N ASN A 55 -2.72 -4.42 5.28
CA ASN A 55 -1.33 -4.87 5.56
C ASN A 55 -0.37 -3.79 6.09
N LEU A 56 -0.79 -2.53 6.29
CA LEU A 56 0.09 -1.48 6.82
C LEU A 56 0.79 -1.91 8.11
N GLY A 57 0.07 -2.61 8.99
CA GLY A 57 0.61 -3.11 10.26
C GLY A 57 1.79 -4.07 10.08
N LEU A 58 1.82 -4.87 9.01
CA LEU A 58 2.94 -5.77 8.69
C LEU A 58 4.19 -4.97 8.31
N HIS A 59 4.02 -3.92 7.51
CA HIS A 59 5.11 -3.06 7.04
C HIS A 59 5.67 -2.14 8.13
N LEU A 60 4.87 -1.81 9.16
CA LEU A 60 5.28 -1.05 10.34
C LEU A 60 5.82 -1.95 11.46
N SER A 61 5.60 -3.26 11.41
CA SER A 61 6.05 -4.19 12.44
C SER A 61 7.56 -4.14 12.65
N GLY A 62 7.97 -4.13 13.91
CA GLY A 62 9.38 -4.06 14.29
C GLY A 62 9.97 -2.65 14.38
N VAL A 63 9.24 -1.62 13.96
CA VAL A 63 9.69 -0.21 14.11
C VAL A 63 9.73 0.15 15.60
N ASP A 64 10.84 0.76 16.05
CA ASP A 64 10.97 1.31 17.40
C ASP A 64 10.44 2.74 17.45
N LEU A 65 9.24 2.91 18.00
CA LEU A 65 8.61 4.22 18.14
C LEU A 65 9.35 5.16 19.11
N ALA A 66 10.26 4.61 19.95
CA ALA A 66 11.09 5.41 20.83
C ALA A 66 12.29 6.07 20.10
N ALA A 67 12.60 5.65 18.87
CA ALA A 67 13.65 6.24 18.06
C ALA A 67 13.30 7.69 17.66
N GLU A 68 14.34 8.50 17.46
CA GLU A 68 14.20 9.93 17.14
C GLU A 68 13.41 10.16 15.86
N GLY A 69 12.38 11.00 15.93
CA GLY A 69 11.53 11.41 14.83
C GLY A 69 10.54 10.35 14.33
N GLU A 70 10.44 9.16 14.98
CA GLU A 70 9.49 8.13 14.54
C GLU A 70 8.04 8.51 14.82
N VAL A 71 7.77 9.15 15.95
CA VAL A 71 6.42 9.63 16.32
C VAL A 71 5.93 10.65 15.30
N GLU A 72 6.77 11.60 14.92
CA GLU A 72 6.47 12.62 13.93
C GLU A 72 6.21 12.00 12.55
N ARG A 73 7.02 11.00 12.16
CA ARG A 73 6.82 10.29 10.88
C ARG A 73 5.52 9.49 10.85
N ILE A 74 5.18 8.82 11.95
CA ILE A 74 3.89 8.10 12.06
C ILE A 74 2.73 9.10 12.02
N ASN A 75 2.85 10.24 12.70
CA ASN A 75 1.81 11.27 12.67
C ASN A 75 1.59 11.80 11.26
N GLN A 76 2.67 12.14 10.53
CA GLN A 76 2.62 12.57 9.14
C GLN A 76 2.03 11.49 8.21
N LEU A 77 2.38 10.22 8.44
CA LEU A 77 1.80 9.12 7.69
C LEU A 77 0.30 9.04 7.91
N ALA A 78 -0.14 9.07 9.17
CA ALA A 78 -1.56 9.02 9.51
C ALA A 78 -2.36 10.19 8.92
N GLU A 79 -1.81 11.42 8.99
CA GLU A 79 -2.39 12.60 8.36
C GLU A 79 -2.56 12.42 6.83
N ARG A 80 -1.54 11.88 6.14
CA ARG A 80 -1.63 11.62 4.69
C ARG A 80 -2.70 10.58 4.37
N LEU A 81 -2.77 9.50 5.15
CA LEU A 81 -3.76 8.44 4.93
C LEU A 81 -5.21 8.94 5.15
N GLU A 82 -5.45 9.88 6.07
CA GLU A 82 -6.77 10.49 6.25
C GLU A 82 -7.25 11.29 5.04
N HIS A 83 -6.33 11.78 4.22
CA HIS A 83 -6.66 12.55 3.01
C HIS A 83 -6.69 11.69 1.74
N MET A 84 -6.36 10.40 1.85
CA MET A 84 -6.45 9.47 0.72
C MET A 84 -7.89 9.05 0.48
N SER A 85 -8.25 8.93 -0.80
CA SER A 85 -9.49 8.25 -1.18
C SER A 85 -9.39 6.74 -0.87
N GLU A 86 -10.53 6.07 -0.81
CA GLU A 86 -10.57 4.61 -0.64
C GLU A 86 -9.78 3.89 -1.75
N VAL A 87 -9.86 4.40 -2.98
CA VAL A 87 -9.10 3.86 -4.13
C VAL A 87 -7.59 4.04 -3.93
N ASP A 88 -7.17 5.20 -3.39
CA ASP A 88 -5.75 5.44 -3.11
C ASP A 88 -5.24 4.60 -1.96
N CYS A 89 -6.06 4.35 -0.92
CA CYS A 89 -5.72 3.42 0.16
C CYS A 89 -5.50 2.01 -0.37
N ASP A 90 -6.39 1.50 -1.25
CA ASP A 90 -6.25 0.19 -1.88
C ASP A 90 -5.01 0.12 -2.78
N LYS A 91 -4.77 1.16 -3.58
CA LYS A 91 -3.57 1.28 -4.40
C LYS A 91 -2.30 1.27 -3.53
N PHE A 92 -2.30 2.06 -2.47
CA PHE A 92 -1.18 2.16 -1.56
C PHE A 92 -0.87 0.84 -0.86
N ALA A 93 -1.89 0.08 -0.45
CA ALA A 93 -1.71 -1.26 0.09
C ALA A 93 -0.97 -2.17 -0.90
N GLY A 94 -1.40 -2.22 -2.16
CA GLY A 94 -0.71 -2.98 -3.20
C GLY A 94 0.71 -2.47 -3.49
N MET A 95 0.96 -1.16 -3.39
CA MET A 95 2.30 -0.59 -3.54
C MET A 95 3.25 -1.03 -2.42
N LEU A 96 2.77 -1.10 -1.18
CA LEU A 96 3.55 -1.60 -0.04
C LEU A 96 3.99 -3.04 -0.26
N ASP A 97 3.06 -3.91 -0.65
CA ASP A 97 3.32 -5.33 -0.90
C ASP A 97 4.24 -5.54 -2.12
N ALA A 98 3.99 -4.82 -3.23
CA ALA A 98 4.79 -4.93 -4.47
C ALA A 98 6.26 -4.54 -4.27
N ASN A 99 6.54 -3.59 -3.37
CA ASN A 99 7.91 -3.10 -3.13
C ASN A 99 8.56 -3.72 -1.90
N SER A 100 7.85 -4.59 -1.15
CA SER A 100 8.33 -5.19 0.11
C SER A 100 8.94 -4.16 1.07
N ILE A 101 8.32 -2.98 1.14
CA ILE A 101 8.82 -1.84 1.89
C ILE A 101 8.57 -2.05 3.39
N SER A 102 9.56 -1.70 4.20
CA SER A 102 9.45 -1.64 5.65
C SER A 102 10.07 -0.36 6.20
N GLY A 103 9.63 0.02 7.40
CA GLY A 103 10.10 1.21 8.10
C GLY A 103 9.40 2.50 7.68
N THR A 104 9.05 3.30 8.66
CA THR A 104 8.17 4.48 8.54
C THR A 104 8.63 5.47 7.49
N LYS A 105 9.94 5.73 7.40
CA LYS A 105 10.50 6.67 6.43
C LYS A 105 10.22 6.25 4.98
N ASN A 106 10.44 4.98 4.66
CA ASN A 106 10.25 4.47 3.30
C ASN A 106 8.76 4.43 2.95
N ILE A 107 7.92 4.03 3.92
CA ILE A 107 6.46 4.03 3.78
C ILE A 107 5.95 5.44 3.50
N LEU A 108 6.43 6.44 4.25
CA LEU A 108 6.05 7.84 4.07
C LEU A 108 6.47 8.37 2.70
N GLN A 109 7.68 8.04 2.23
CA GLN A 109 8.14 8.41 0.89
C GLN A 109 7.28 7.76 -0.22
N LEU A 110 6.80 6.53 0.00
CA LEU A 110 5.96 5.85 -0.99
C LEU A 110 4.60 6.54 -1.16
N THR A 111 4.06 7.21 -0.13
CA THR A 111 2.81 7.97 -0.26
C THR A 111 2.89 9.11 -1.29
N GLU A 112 4.09 9.60 -1.61
CA GLU A 112 4.33 10.68 -2.60
C GLU A 112 4.34 10.15 -4.05
N ARG A 113 4.27 8.84 -4.22
CA ARG A 113 4.45 8.16 -5.50
C ARG A 113 3.19 7.45 -6.00
N LEU A 114 2.02 7.78 -5.46
CA LEU A 114 0.74 7.18 -5.87
C LEU A 114 0.51 7.30 -7.38
N ASP A 115 0.91 8.42 -7.98
CA ASP A 115 0.77 8.66 -9.41
C ASP A 115 1.69 7.81 -10.29
N ASP A 116 2.74 7.21 -9.73
CA ASP A 116 3.63 6.29 -10.45
C ASP A 116 3.00 4.92 -10.68
N TYR A 117 1.86 4.63 -10.06
CA TYR A 117 1.23 3.32 -10.08
C TYR A 117 -0.20 3.37 -10.63
N VAL A 118 -0.63 2.25 -11.18
CA VAL A 118 -2.02 2.02 -11.63
C VAL A 118 -2.55 0.72 -11.04
N ILE A 119 -3.88 0.61 -10.96
CA ILE A 119 -4.57 -0.64 -10.65
C ILE A 119 -5.05 -1.22 -11.98
N LEU A 120 -4.77 -2.50 -12.23
CA LEU A 120 -5.42 -3.30 -13.27
C LEU A 120 -6.72 -3.86 -12.67
N PRO A 121 -7.89 -3.32 -13.03
CA PRO A 121 -9.12 -3.61 -12.31
C PRO A 121 -9.56 -5.06 -12.48
N GLY A 122 -10.03 -5.68 -11.39
CA GLY A 122 -10.50 -7.08 -11.40
C GLY A 122 -9.43 -8.14 -11.62
N CYS A 123 -8.15 -7.76 -11.70
CA CYS A 123 -7.03 -8.69 -11.86
C CYS A 123 -6.54 -9.18 -10.49
N SER A 124 -6.54 -10.49 -10.26
CA SER A 124 -6.08 -11.11 -9.02
C SER A 124 -5.14 -12.31 -9.23
N SER A 125 -4.89 -12.69 -10.49
CA SER A 125 -4.06 -13.83 -10.87
C SER A 125 -3.38 -13.58 -12.21
N ALA A 126 -2.33 -14.35 -12.54
CA ALA A 126 -1.69 -14.31 -13.86
C ALA A 126 -2.72 -14.49 -14.99
N GLN A 127 -3.65 -15.42 -14.83
CA GLN A 127 -4.70 -15.66 -15.82
C GLN A 127 -5.60 -14.44 -16.05
N SER A 128 -6.05 -13.76 -14.98
CA SER A 128 -6.90 -12.57 -15.12
C SER A 128 -6.13 -11.40 -15.71
N ILE A 129 -4.86 -11.22 -15.34
CA ILE A 129 -3.96 -10.23 -15.94
C ILE A 129 -3.78 -10.51 -17.44
N GLY A 130 -3.43 -11.74 -17.80
CA GLY A 130 -3.24 -12.11 -19.21
C GLY A 130 -4.49 -11.88 -20.05
N LYS A 131 -5.68 -12.22 -19.51
CA LYS A 131 -6.94 -11.92 -20.17
C LYS A 131 -7.13 -10.41 -20.35
N TYR A 132 -6.92 -9.61 -19.30
CA TYR A 132 -7.05 -8.16 -19.33
C TYR A 132 -6.13 -7.53 -20.40
N LEU A 133 -4.86 -7.94 -20.44
CA LEU A 133 -3.90 -7.46 -21.44
C LEU A 133 -4.31 -7.79 -22.87
N MET A 134 -4.88 -8.97 -23.09
CA MET A 134 -5.39 -9.37 -24.40
C MET A 134 -6.62 -8.60 -24.82
N ASP A 135 -7.53 -8.32 -23.88
CA ASP A 135 -8.75 -7.55 -24.11
C ASP A 135 -8.41 -6.07 -24.42
N CYS A 136 -7.39 -5.49 -23.79
CA CYS A 136 -6.86 -4.16 -24.10
C CYS A 136 -6.04 -4.10 -25.40
N GLY A 137 -5.79 -5.21 -26.08
CA GLY A 137 -5.03 -5.25 -27.33
C GLY A 137 -3.50 -5.15 -27.16
N VAL A 138 -3.00 -5.23 -25.94
CA VAL A 138 -1.56 -5.08 -25.62
C VAL A 138 -0.71 -6.21 -26.20
N ALA A 139 -1.31 -7.37 -26.47
CA ALA A 139 -0.61 -8.52 -27.04
C ALA A 139 -1.24 -9.07 -28.33
N PRO A 140 -1.53 -8.23 -29.34
CA PRO A 140 -2.15 -8.70 -30.58
C PRO A 140 -1.29 -9.72 -31.34
N THR A 141 0.02 -9.63 -31.24
CA THR A 141 0.98 -10.53 -31.92
C THR A 141 0.91 -11.95 -31.35
N LEU A 142 0.67 -12.11 -30.07
CA LEU A 142 0.46 -13.43 -29.46
C LEU A 142 -0.88 -14.04 -29.89
N LYS A 143 -1.92 -13.23 -30.03
CA LYS A 143 -3.24 -13.66 -30.53
C LYS A 143 -3.17 -14.21 -31.95
N GLN A 144 -2.28 -13.68 -32.78
CA GLN A 144 -2.06 -14.14 -34.16
C GLN A 144 -1.20 -15.41 -34.25
N LEU A 145 -0.35 -15.66 -33.27
CA LEU A 145 0.58 -16.80 -33.26
C LEU A 145 -0.01 -18.07 -32.62
N CYS A 146 -1.05 -17.95 -31.80
CA CYS A 146 -1.62 -19.08 -31.06
C CYS A 146 -3.12 -19.19 -31.31
N ASN A 147 -3.56 -20.29 -31.94
CA ASN A 147 -4.99 -20.66 -32.02
C ASN A 147 -5.60 -20.98 -30.64
N ALA A 148 -4.80 -21.04 -29.58
CA ALA A 148 -5.21 -21.15 -28.20
C ALA A 148 -4.31 -20.22 -27.38
N VAL A 149 -4.84 -19.06 -26.97
CA VAL A 149 -4.10 -18.14 -26.08
C VAL A 149 -4.16 -18.69 -24.67
N ASP A 150 -3.01 -19.05 -24.14
CA ASP A 150 -2.86 -19.33 -22.72
C ASP A 150 -2.71 -18.00 -21.95
N TYR A 151 -3.81 -17.54 -21.40
CA TYR A 151 -3.86 -16.29 -20.61
C TYR A 151 -2.94 -16.34 -19.39
N GLU A 152 -2.76 -17.51 -18.80
CA GLU A 152 -1.88 -17.65 -17.63
C GLU A 152 -0.43 -17.40 -18.02
N THR A 153 0.03 -17.97 -19.13
CA THR A 153 1.38 -17.70 -19.65
C THR A 153 1.58 -16.22 -19.99
N VAL A 154 0.62 -15.58 -20.66
CA VAL A 154 0.68 -14.14 -20.97
C VAL A 154 0.78 -13.30 -19.71
N GLY A 155 -0.07 -13.57 -18.71
CA GLY A 155 -0.04 -12.88 -17.44
C GLY A 155 1.24 -13.12 -16.64
N GLN A 156 1.78 -14.34 -16.67
CA GLN A 156 3.04 -14.65 -16.00
C GLN A 156 4.22 -13.89 -16.60
N LEU A 157 4.31 -13.84 -17.93
CA LEU A 157 5.33 -13.05 -18.62
C LEU A 157 5.24 -11.56 -18.26
N PHE A 158 4.02 -11.04 -18.10
CA PHE A 158 3.83 -9.66 -17.64
C PHE A 158 4.31 -9.49 -16.20
N LEU A 159 3.96 -10.40 -15.29
CA LEU A 159 4.40 -10.37 -13.90
C LEU A 159 5.90 -10.48 -13.74
N ASP A 160 6.55 -11.27 -14.58
CA ASP A 160 8.02 -11.43 -14.59
C ASP A 160 8.73 -10.14 -15.04
N ALA A 161 8.06 -9.33 -15.88
CA ALA A 161 8.59 -8.06 -16.39
C ALA A 161 8.24 -6.86 -15.51
N HIS A 162 7.15 -6.92 -14.76
CA HIS A 162 6.61 -5.80 -13.99
C HIS A 162 6.31 -6.21 -12.55
N SER A 163 7.01 -5.59 -11.60
CA SER A 163 6.71 -5.76 -10.16
C SER A 163 5.33 -5.21 -9.83
N GLY A 164 4.54 -5.98 -9.10
CA GLY A 164 3.22 -5.57 -8.67
C GLY A 164 2.66 -6.48 -7.59
N ALA A 165 1.50 -6.13 -7.04
CA ALA A 165 0.80 -6.92 -6.05
C ALA A 165 -0.72 -6.78 -6.16
N ALA A 166 -1.44 -7.79 -5.69
CA ALA A 166 -2.89 -7.76 -5.62
C ALA A 166 -3.37 -6.78 -4.54
N CYS A 167 -4.47 -6.10 -4.81
CA CYS A 167 -5.23 -5.31 -3.84
C CYS A 167 -6.72 -5.65 -3.95
N SER A 168 -7.56 -5.06 -3.11
CA SER A 168 -9.01 -5.33 -3.10
C SER A 168 -9.69 -5.03 -4.43
N ARG A 169 -9.21 -4.06 -5.20
CA ARG A 169 -9.79 -3.61 -6.49
C ARG A 169 -9.14 -4.24 -7.71
N GLY A 170 -8.01 -4.95 -7.56
CA GLY A 170 -7.32 -5.53 -8.70
C GLY A 170 -5.84 -5.78 -8.43
N PHE A 171 -5.00 -5.48 -9.42
CA PHE A 171 -3.55 -5.67 -9.34
C PHE A 171 -2.83 -4.34 -9.55
N VAL A 172 -2.08 -3.90 -8.54
CA VAL A 172 -1.28 -2.66 -8.59
C VAL A 172 0.03 -2.92 -9.29
N VAL A 173 0.36 -2.10 -10.27
CA VAL A 173 1.60 -2.18 -11.03
C VAL A 173 2.16 -0.79 -11.27
N ARG A 174 3.49 -0.67 -11.38
CA ARG A 174 4.14 0.58 -11.70
C ARG A 174 3.90 0.96 -13.15
N LYS A 175 3.59 2.24 -13.44
CA LYS A 175 3.35 2.75 -14.79
C LYS A 175 4.57 2.67 -15.71
N GLU A 176 5.75 2.78 -15.14
CA GLU A 176 7.01 2.76 -15.89
C GLU A 176 7.18 1.45 -16.65
N GLY A 177 7.35 1.54 -17.95
CA GLY A 177 7.50 0.38 -18.84
C GLY A 177 6.20 -0.27 -19.30
N LEU A 178 5.03 0.21 -18.85
CA LEU A 178 3.75 -0.29 -19.37
C LEU A 178 3.50 0.16 -20.81
N PRO A 179 2.88 -0.70 -21.65
CA PRO A 179 2.44 -0.34 -22.98
C PRO A 179 1.46 0.84 -22.96
N GLN A 180 1.58 1.74 -23.94
CA GLN A 180 0.74 2.94 -24.03
C GLN A 180 -0.75 2.59 -24.20
N GLU A 181 -1.04 1.54 -24.94
CA GLU A 181 -2.40 1.03 -25.18
C GLU A 181 -3.08 0.64 -23.85
N LEU A 182 -2.34 0.03 -22.93
CA LEU A 182 -2.84 -0.32 -21.60
C LEU A 182 -3.13 0.94 -20.77
N LEU A 183 -2.23 1.93 -20.80
CA LEU A 183 -2.41 3.17 -20.08
C LEU A 183 -3.61 3.97 -20.61
N ASP A 184 -3.84 3.95 -21.91
CA ASP A 184 -4.96 4.66 -22.55
C ASP A 184 -6.31 3.97 -22.23
N ASP A 185 -6.33 2.63 -22.20
CA ASP A 185 -7.54 1.89 -21.78
C ASP A 185 -7.87 2.17 -20.30
N LEU A 186 -6.88 2.15 -19.41
CA LEU A 186 -7.07 2.48 -18.00
C LEU A 186 -7.62 3.89 -17.79
N ARG A 187 -7.12 4.88 -18.54
CA ARG A 187 -7.65 6.26 -18.49
C ARG A 187 -9.09 6.33 -18.96
N ALA A 188 -9.42 5.63 -20.05
CA ALA A 188 -10.76 5.59 -20.57
C ALA A 188 -11.76 4.91 -19.60
N GLN A 189 -11.30 3.92 -18.83
CA GLN A 189 -12.12 3.29 -17.78
C GLN A 189 -12.38 4.25 -16.61
N MET A 190 -11.35 4.92 -16.10
CA MET A 190 -11.48 5.89 -15.01
C MET A 190 -12.48 7.00 -15.35
N GLN A 191 -12.42 7.54 -16.58
CA GLN A 191 -13.37 8.57 -17.05
C GLN A 191 -14.81 8.06 -17.13
N ARG A 192 -15.03 6.78 -17.48
CA ARG A 192 -16.37 6.17 -17.51
C ARG A 192 -16.94 6.01 -16.10
N ASP A 193 -16.12 5.63 -15.14
CA ASP A 193 -16.54 5.44 -13.76
C ASP A 193 -16.91 6.79 -13.10
N GLU A 194 -16.16 7.86 -13.39
CA GLU A 194 -16.46 9.22 -12.92
C GLU A 194 -17.77 9.79 -13.48
N MET A 195 -18.16 9.40 -14.69
CA MET A 195 -19.42 9.86 -15.31
C MET A 195 -20.66 9.08 -14.82
N THR A 196 -20.46 8.01 -14.06
CA THR A 196 -21.56 7.13 -13.61
C THR A 196 -21.92 7.37 -12.15
N LEU A 197 -21.18 8.22 -11.44
CA LEU A 197 -21.40 8.69 -10.07
C LEU A 197 -22.14 10.03 -10.08
#